data_65eb183915c18ffa205526e7dd783df3
#
_entry.id   65eb183915c18ffa205526e7dd783df3
#
_cell.length_a   1.000
_cell.length_b   1.000
_cell.length_c   1.000
_cell.angle_alpha   90.00
_cell.angle_beta   90.00
_cell.angle_gamma   90.00
#
_symmetry.space_group_name_H-M   'P 1'
#
loop_
_entity.id
_entity.type
_entity.pdbx_description
1 polymer ?
#
loop_
_entity_poly.entity_id
_entity_poly.type
_entity_poly.pdbx_seq_one_letter_code
_entity_poly.pdbx_strand_id
1 'polypeptide(L)'
;IEPADEERSPGNLELEGRLRAYMRWNAMAMVVKANLLEPADGGDLGGHISSFASLAHMLAAGFNHFWHAESEGHGGDLLYLQGHSAPGIYARAYMEGRLTEEQLLNFRQEVDGKGLSSYPHPKLMPEFWQFPTVSMGLGPLMAIYQARFLKYLHARGIADTAKRKVWVFLGDGEMDEPESLGAIGLASREKLDNLIFVINCNMQRLDGPVRGNGKIVQELEGTFRGAGWNVIKLLWGSSWDPLLARDKDGALRKVMMDTLDGDYQGFKA
;
A
#
# COMPACT_ATOMS: atom_id res chain seq x y z
N ILE A 1 -20.75 -7.74 -3.39
CA ILE A 1 -20.83 -8.61 -4.60
C ILE A 1 -20.84 -10.03 -4.09
N GLU A 2 -21.80 -10.82 -4.53
CA GLU A 2 -21.83 -12.25 -4.20
C GLU A 2 -20.69 -12.97 -4.95
N PRO A 3 -20.09 -14.05 -4.38
CA PRO A 3 -18.98 -14.75 -5.03
C PRO A 3 -19.28 -15.27 -6.45
N ALA A 4 -20.57 -15.55 -6.75
CA ALA A 4 -21.00 -15.98 -8.08
C ALA A 4 -20.97 -14.85 -9.12
N ASP A 5 -21.01 -13.59 -8.67
CA ASP A 5 -21.05 -12.39 -9.51
C ASP A 5 -19.66 -11.73 -9.65
N GLU A 6 -18.65 -12.31 -8.98
CA GLU A 6 -17.29 -11.81 -9.11
C GLU A 6 -16.69 -12.14 -10.48
N GLU A 7 -16.10 -11.14 -11.11
CA GLU A 7 -15.34 -11.35 -12.34
C GLU A 7 -14.10 -12.19 -12.06
N ARG A 8 -13.77 -13.07 -12.97
CA ARG A 8 -12.55 -13.86 -12.87
C ARG A 8 -11.33 -12.96 -13.09
N SER A 9 -10.29 -13.16 -12.26
CA SER A 9 -9.01 -12.52 -12.49
C SER A 9 -8.52 -12.77 -13.93
N PRO A 10 -8.09 -11.73 -14.66
CA PRO A 10 -7.60 -11.87 -16.02
C PRO A 10 -6.26 -12.60 -16.11
N GLY A 11 -5.54 -12.75 -14.97
CA GLY A 11 -4.23 -13.35 -14.92
C GLY A 11 -4.21 -14.85 -14.63
N ASN A 12 -3.00 -15.41 -14.63
CA ASN A 12 -2.74 -16.77 -14.19
C ASN A 12 -2.49 -16.78 -12.68
N LEU A 13 -3.51 -17.07 -11.88
CA LEU A 13 -3.47 -17.02 -10.42
C LEU A 13 -2.39 -17.95 -9.81
N GLU A 14 -2.09 -19.09 -10.43
CA GLU A 14 -1.04 -20.00 -9.97
C GLU A 14 0.34 -19.34 -10.14
N LEU A 15 0.63 -18.83 -11.35
CA LEU A 15 1.87 -18.13 -11.64
C LEU A 15 2.04 -16.89 -10.75
N GLU A 16 1.01 -16.09 -10.62
CA GLU A 16 1.02 -14.90 -9.77
C GLU A 16 1.22 -15.25 -8.29
N GLY A 17 0.64 -16.36 -7.84
CA GLY A 17 0.87 -16.90 -6.50
C GLY A 17 2.33 -17.24 -6.26
N ARG A 18 3.01 -17.86 -7.24
CA ARG A 18 4.44 -18.17 -7.19
C ARG A 18 5.30 -16.91 -7.20
N LEU A 19 5.02 -15.96 -8.08
CA LEU A 19 5.72 -14.67 -8.13
C LEU A 19 5.61 -13.92 -6.80
N ARG A 20 4.41 -13.89 -6.22
CA ARG A 20 4.18 -13.27 -4.92
C ARG A 20 4.94 -13.99 -3.78
N ALA A 21 5.07 -15.30 -3.85
CA ALA A 21 5.87 -16.06 -2.88
C ALA A 21 7.35 -15.68 -2.97
N TYR A 22 7.92 -15.55 -4.16
CA TYR A 22 9.30 -15.08 -4.35
C TYR A 22 9.47 -13.62 -3.89
N MET A 23 8.53 -12.76 -4.19
CA MET A 23 8.56 -11.38 -3.73
C MET A 23 8.58 -11.29 -2.20
N ARG A 24 7.75 -12.10 -1.52
CA ARG A 24 7.75 -12.20 -0.05
C ARG A 24 9.06 -12.74 0.50
N TRP A 25 9.59 -13.78 -0.12
CA TRP A 25 10.85 -14.37 0.29
C TRP A 25 12.00 -13.35 0.21
N ASN A 26 12.16 -12.69 -0.93
CA ASN A 26 13.22 -11.70 -1.13
C ASN A 26 13.10 -10.53 -0.17
N ALA A 27 11.89 -10.01 0.05
CA ALA A 27 11.65 -8.95 1.01
C ALA A 27 12.01 -9.38 2.44
N MET A 28 11.61 -10.59 2.84
CA MET A 28 11.92 -11.14 4.17
C MET A 28 13.43 -11.34 4.34
N ALA A 29 14.09 -11.98 3.37
CA ALA A 29 15.53 -12.24 3.41
C ALA A 29 16.34 -10.95 3.53
N MET A 30 15.96 -9.92 2.79
CA MET A 30 16.58 -8.59 2.83
C MET A 30 16.45 -7.95 4.21
N VAL A 31 15.25 -7.94 4.80
CA VAL A 31 15.00 -7.35 6.13
C VAL A 31 15.69 -8.15 7.22
N VAL A 32 15.60 -9.49 7.20
CA VAL A 32 16.27 -10.35 8.19
C VAL A 32 17.77 -10.15 8.16
N LYS A 33 18.36 -10.07 6.95
CA LYS A 33 19.79 -9.82 6.82
C LYS A 33 20.18 -8.45 7.39
N ALA A 34 19.41 -7.40 7.10
CA ALA A 34 19.67 -6.07 7.67
C ALA A 34 19.59 -6.07 9.20
N ASN A 35 18.66 -6.83 9.78
CA ASN A 35 18.52 -6.96 11.23
C ASN A 35 19.65 -7.78 11.89
N LEU A 36 20.35 -8.61 11.12
CA LEU A 36 21.50 -9.38 11.62
C LEU A 36 22.83 -8.62 11.52
N LEU A 37 22.85 -7.47 10.84
CA LEU A 37 24.02 -6.63 10.78
C LEU A 37 24.10 -5.79 12.06
N GLU A 38 25.25 -5.83 12.71
CA GLU A 38 25.58 -4.99 13.88
C GLU A 38 26.38 -3.79 13.38
N PRO A 39 25.77 -2.59 13.33
CA PRO A 39 26.53 -1.38 13.02
C PRO A 39 27.62 -1.12 14.04
N ALA A 40 28.68 -0.43 13.62
CA ALA A 40 29.84 -0.14 14.48
C ALA A 40 29.51 0.70 15.74
N ASP A 41 28.38 1.37 15.74
CA ASP A 41 27.85 2.17 16.85
C ASP A 41 26.97 1.37 17.82
N GLY A 42 26.83 0.05 17.60
CA GLY A 42 26.03 -0.85 18.44
C GLY A 42 24.53 -0.73 18.27
N GLY A 43 24.05 -0.03 17.23
CA GLY A 43 22.65 0.02 16.85
C GLY A 43 22.24 -1.21 16.04
N ASP A 44 20.96 -1.25 15.67
CA ASP A 44 20.39 -2.21 14.75
C ASP A 44 19.96 -1.47 13.46
N LEU A 45 20.36 -1.95 12.29
CA LEU A 45 19.88 -1.36 11.04
C LEU A 45 18.36 -1.49 10.93
N GLY A 46 17.82 -2.51 11.55
CA GLY A 46 16.40 -2.74 11.62
C GLY A 46 15.76 -2.99 10.26
N GLY A 47 14.44 -2.93 10.24
CA GLY A 47 13.64 -3.06 9.03
C GLY A 47 12.23 -3.51 9.40
N HIS A 48 11.27 -3.10 8.59
CA HIS A 48 9.87 -3.46 8.80
C HIS A 48 9.40 -4.38 7.68
N ILE A 49 8.78 -5.50 8.03
CA ILE A 49 8.22 -6.44 7.07
C ILE A 49 6.69 -6.55 7.18
N SER A 50 6.12 -6.22 8.33
CA SER A 50 4.69 -6.41 8.60
C SER A 50 3.78 -5.59 7.67
N SER A 51 4.14 -4.34 7.38
CA SER A 51 3.39 -3.49 6.45
C SER A 51 3.37 -4.10 5.05
N PHE A 52 4.52 -4.56 4.54
CA PHE A 52 4.57 -5.24 3.26
C PHE A 52 3.84 -6.59 3.30
N ALA A 53 3.98 -7.38 4.36
CA ALA A 53 3.34 -8.70 4.47
C ALA A 53 1.82 -8.61 4.30
N SER A 54 1.19 -7.60 4.90
CA SER A 54 -0.25 -7.33 4.74
C SER A 54 -0.61 -6.75 3.37
N LEU A 55 0.28 -5.96 2.74
CA LEU A 55 0.08 -5.35 1.42
C LEU A 55 0.45 -6.24 0.23
N ALA A 56 1.12 -7.37 0.45
CA ALA A 56 1.74 -8.16 -0.62
C ALA A 56 0.78 -8.55 -1.75
N HIS A 57 -0.48 -8.85 -1.45
CA HIS A 57 -1.49 -9.17 -2.46
C HIS A 57 -1.91 -7.93 -3.26
N MET A 58 -2.14 -6.81 -2.57
CA MET A 58 -2.55 -5.56 -3.20
C MET A 58 -1.47 -5.02 -4.13
N LEU A 59 -0.20 -5.05 -3.68
CA LEU A 59 0.93 -4.65 -4.51
C LEU A 59 1.10 -5.57 -5.73
N ALA A 60 1.00 -6.89 -5.54
CA ALA A 60 1.08 -7.84 -6.65
C ALA A 60 -0.04 -7.60 -7.68
N ALA A 61 -1.27 -7.38 -7.22
CA ALA A 61 -2.39 -7.04 -8.11
C ALA A 61 -2.16 -5.71 -8.83
N GLY A 62 -1.65 -4.69 -8.12
CA GLY A 62 -1.30 -3.39 -8.71
C GLY A 62 -0.29 -3.54 -9.85
N PHE A 63 0.82 -4.24 -9.61
CA PHE A 63 1.85 -4.49 -10.62
C PHE A 63 1.36 -5.31 -11.81
N ASN A 64 0.48 -6.28 -11.58
CA ASN A 64 0.10 -7.22 -12.62
C ASN A 64 -1.10 -6.74 -13.46
N HIS A 65 -2.00 -5.92 -12.89
CA HIS A 65 -3.30 -5.67 -13.51
C HIS A 65 -3.75 -4.21 -13.55
N PHE A 66 -3.22 -3.34 -12.69
CA PHE A 66 -3.78 -2.01 -12.53
C PHE A 66 -2.86 -0.87 -12.97
N TRP A 67 -1.56 -1.00 -12.74
CA TRP A 67 -0.63 0.09 -12.99
C TRP A 67 -0.08 0.05 -14.40
N HIS A 68 0.00 1.21 -15.01
CA HIS A 68 0.53 1.37 -16.35
C HIS A 68 1.90 2.03 -16.27
N ALA A 69 2.90 1.39 -16.87
CA ALA A 69 4.18 2.01 -17.14
C ALA A 69 4.04 3.07 -18.25
N GLU A 70 5.04 3.92 -18.36
CA GLU A 70 5.15 4.84 -19.49
C GLU A 70 5.24 4.04 -20.80
N SER A 71 4.41 4.42 -21.76
CA SER A 71 4.31 3.78 -23.06
C SER A 71 3.77 4.76 -24.09
N GLU A 72 3.70 4.37 -25.37
CA GLU A 72 3.11 5.21 -26.41
C GLU A 72 1.64 5.54 -26.06
N GLY A 73 1.35 6.84 -25.92
CA GLY A 73 0.01 7.35 -25.58
C GLY A 73 -0.41 7.22 -24.11
N HIS A 74 0.53 6.83 -23.21
CA HIS A 74 0.30 6.82 -21.76
C HIS A 74 1.56 7.26 -21.00
N GLY A 75 1.50 8.38 -20.29
CA GLY A 75 2.65 8.91 -19.53
C GLY A 75 3.02 8.16 -18.23
N GLY A 76 2.47 6.96 -18.03
CA GLY A 76 2.66 6.16 -16.83
C GLY A 76 1.87 6.67 -15.62
N ASP A 77 1.43 5.74 -14.77
CA ASP A 77 0.78 6.06 -13.49
C ASP A 77 1.80 6.54 -12.46
N LEU A 78 1.34 7.28 -11.48
CA LEU A 78 2.15 7.77 -10.37
C LEU A 78 1.81 7.02 -9.10
N LEU A 79 2.84 6.54 -8.37
CA LEU A 79 2.68 5.72 -7.19
C LEU A 79 3.27 6.39 -5.96
N TYR A 80 2.42 6.72 -5.00
CA TYR A 80 2.82 7.10 -3.64
C TYR A 80 2.72 5.85 -2.77
N LEU A 81 3.86 5.24 -2.50
CA LEU A 81 3.93 3.98 -1.77
C LEU A 81 4.24 4.24 -0.30
N GLN A 82 3.55 3.54 0.58
CA GLN A 82 3.84 3.60 2.01
C GLN A 82 5.32 3.24 2.27
N GLY A 83 6.04 4.11 2.96
CA GLY A 83 7.48 3.96 3.16
C GLY A 83 7.89 2.62 3.77
N HIS A 84 7.14 2.14 4.76
CA HIS A 84 7.38 0.85 5.41
C HIS A 84 7.18 -0.36 4.50
N SER A 85 6.58 -0.18 3.32
CA SER A 85 6.38 -1.24 2.32
C SER A 85 7.49 -1.31 1.27
N ALA A 86 8.49 -0.42 1.33
CA ALA A 86 9.61 -0.39 0.39
C ALA A 86 10.31 -1.74 0.17
N PRO A 87 10.49 -2.63 1.18
CA PRO A 87 11.07 -3.96 0.95
C PRO A 87 10.37 -4.76 -0.13
N GLY A 88 9.04 -4.70 -0.21
CA GLY A 88 8.28 -5.39 -1.24
C GLY A 88 8.50 -4.83 -2.65
N ILE A 89 8.67 -3.51 -2.76
CA ILE A 89 8.95 -2.85 -4.03
C ILE A 89 10.35 -3.20 -4.52
N TYR A 90 11.33 -3.18 -3.63
CA TYR A 90 12.70 -3.62 -3.97
C TYR A 90 12.75 -5.09 -4.38
N ALA A 91 12.05 -5.96 -3.66
CA ALA A 91 11.96 -7.38 -4.00
C ALA A 91 11.34 -7.58 -5.39
N ARG A 92 10.29 -6.84 -5.75
CA ARG A 92 9.69 -6.89 -7.07
C ARG A 92 10.65 -6.38 -8.14
N ALA A 93 11.28 -5.24 -7.94
CA ALA A 93 12.23 -4.66 -8.88
C ALA A 93 13.45 -5.57 -9.11
N TYR A 94 13.92 -6.27 -8.09
CA TYR A 94 14.94 -7.29 -8.23
C TYR A 94 14.50 -8.44 -9.13
N MET A 95 13.29 -8.96 -8.94
CA MET A 95 12.75 -10.02 -9.80
C MET A 95 12.57 -9.58 -11.26
N GLU A 96 12.39 -8.29 -11.51
CA GLU A 96 12.32 -7.68 -12.84
C GLU A 96 13.71 -7.35 -13.43
N GLY A 97 14.79 -7.63 -12.71
CA GLY A 97 16.16 -7.33 -13.14
C GLY A 97 16.55 -5.86 -13.07
N ARG A 98 15.77 -5.03 -12.38
CA ARG A 98 16.04 -3.59 -12.19
C ARG A 98 16.98 -3.30 -11.02
N LEU A 99 17.11 -4.23 -10.10
CA LEU A 99 18.03 -4.18 -8.97
C LEU A 99 18.88 -5.44 -8.93
N THR A 100 20.08 -5.32 -8.35
CA THR A 100 21.01 -6.43 -8.18
C THR A 100 20.88 -7.08 -6.81
N GLU A 101 21.39 -8.30 -6.66
CA GLU A 101 21.48 -8.97 -5.37
C GLU A 101 22.34 -8.17 -4.37
N GLU A 102 23.44 -7.59 -4.83
CA GLU A 102 24.30 -6.75 -4.00
C GLU A 102 23.54 -5.57 -3.40
N GLN A 103 22.68 -4.91 -4.19
CA GLN A 103 21.84 -3.82 -3.70
C GLN A 103 20.86 -4.29 -2.62
N LEU A 104 20.21 -5.45 -2.81
CA LEU A 104 19.32 -6.02 -1.81
C LEU A 104 20.06 -6.37 -0.50
N LEU A 105 21.26 -6.93 -0.62
CA LEU A 105 22.09 -7.29 0.52
C LEU A 105 22.57 -6.08 1.32
N ASN A 106 22.59 -4.91 0.71
CA ASN A 106 22.95 -3.62 1.34
C ASN A 106 21.70 -2.75 1.63
N PHE A 107 20.56 -3.36 1.90
CA PHE A 107 19.35 -2.63 2.31
C PHE A 107 19.60 -1.83 3.58
N ARG A 108 19.18 -0.58 3.59
CA ARG A 108 19.38 0.41 4.68
C ARG A 108 20.84 0.82 4.92
N GLN A 109 21.67 0.69 3.90
CA GLN A 109 23.09 1.11 3.92
C GLN A 109 23.36 2.17 2.84
N GLU A 110 22.41 3.06 2.66
CA GLU A 110 22.45 4.10 1.62
C GLU A 110 23.51 5.18 1.85
N VAL A 111 24.06 5.31 3.07
CA VAL A 111 25.05 6.34 3.41
C VAL A 111 26.30 6.25 2.53
N ASP A 112 26.70 5.03 2.18
CA ASP A 112 27.87 4.79 1.33
C ASP A 112 27.53 4.79 -0.17
N GLY A 113 26.28 5.08 -0.54
CA GLY A 113 25.80 5.11 -1.93
C GLY A 113 25.73 3.75 -2.62
N LYS A 114 25.84 2.66 -1.87
CA LYS A 114 25.89 1.29 -2.40
C LYS A 114 24.60 0.49 -2.15
N GLY A 115 23.80 0.93 -1.23
CA GLY A 115 22.62 0.20 -0.77
C GLY A 115 21.32 0.81 -1.22
N LEU A 116 20.24 0.13 -0.83
CA LEU A 116 18.89 0.61 -1.01
C LEU A 116 18.49 1.52 0.14
N SER A 117 17.82 2.62 -0.16
CA SER A 117 17.35 3.54 0.86
C SER A 117 16.31 2.90 1.78
N SER A 118 16.33 3.31 3.06
CA SER A 118 15.38 2.84 4.07
C SER A 118 13.93 3.12 3.69
N TYR A 119 13.71 4.29 3.07
CA TYR A 119 12.41 4.76 2.60
C TYR A 119 12.52 5.34 1.19
N PRO A 120 11.40 5.40 0.44
CA PRO A 120 11.36 6.07 -0.84
C PRO A 120 11.91 7.50 -0.76
N HIS A 121 12.99 7.77 -1.49
CA HIS A 121 13.57 9.12 -1.51
C HIS A 121 14.32 9.40 -2.82
N PRO A 122 13.82 10.33 -3.66
CA PRO A 122 14.41 10.64 -4.96
C PRO A 122 15.86 11.14 -4.89
N LYS A 123 16.28 11.78 -3.79
CA LYS A 123 17.68 12.23 -3.65
C LYS A 123 18.65 11.07 -3.40
N LEU A 124 18.16 9.98 -2.78
CA LEU A 124 18.99 8.81 -2.48
C LEU A 124 19.00 7.81 -3.65
N MET A 125 17.88 7.72 -4.36
CA MET A 125 17.71 6.81 -5.51
C MET A 125 16.93 7.54 -6.63
N PRO A 126 17.54 8.50 -7.35
CA PRO A 126 16.85 9.37 -8.31
C PRO A 126 16.27 8.62 -9.51
N GLU A 127 16.92 7.55 -9.95
CA GLU A 127 16.46 6.73 -11.07
C GLU A 127 15.40 5.68 -10.67
N PHE A 128 15.07 5.61 -9.37
CA PHE A 128 14.16 4.60 -8.86
C PHE A 128 12.89 5.20 -8.23
N TRP A 129 13.03 6.18 -7.34
CA TRP A 129 11.91 6.79 -6.63
C TRP A 129 11.51 8.12 -7.23
N GLN A 130 10.22 8.28 -7.49
CA GLN A 130 9.66 9.55 -7.97
C GLN A 130 9.29 10.50 -6.83
N PHE A 131 8.84 9.96 -5.70
CA PHE A 131 8.33 10.74 -4.57
C PHE A 131 8.97 10.32 -3.26
N PRO A 132 9.27 11.28 -2.36
CA PRO A 132 9.65 10.96 -1.00
C PRO A 132 8.40 10.56 -0.21
N THR A 133 8.39 9.37 0.36
CA THR A 133 7.29 8.91 1.22
C THR A 133 7.83 8.25 2.48
N VAL A 134 7.10 8.42 3.56
CA VAL A 134 7.32 7.69 4.81
C VAL A 134 6.04 6.93 5.16
N SER A 135 5.36 7.25 6.22
CA SER A 135 4.05 6.75 6.61
C SER A 135 3.47 7.68 7.67
N MET A 136 3.61 8.99 7.42
CA MET A 136 3.33 10.07 8.38
C MET A 136 2.37 11.12 7.78
N GLY A 137 1.52 10.74 6.84
CA GLY A 137 0.43 11.56 6.33
C GLY A 137 0.78 12.52 5.20
N LEU A 138 2.04 12.77 4.88
CA LEU A 138 2.42 13.68 3.79
C LEU A 138 2.19 13.08 2.41
N GLY A 139 2.35 11.75 2.26
CA GLY A 139 2.10 11.04 1.01
C GLY A 139 0.69 11.29 0.45
N PRO A 140 -0.38 11.03 1.23
CA PRO A 140 -1.75 11.29 0.80
C PRO A 140 -2.01 12.75 0.44
N LEU A 141 -1.50 13.69 1.24
CA LEU A 141 -1.65 15.11 0.97
C LEU A 141 -0.97 15.51 -0.35
N MET A 142 0.28 15.11 -0.56
CA MET A 142 1.01 15.37 -1.80
C MET A 142 0.31 14.76 -3.01
N ALA A 143 -0.21 13.56 -2.89
CA ALA A 143 -0.89 12.86 -3.97
C ALA A 143 -2.18 13.56 -4.42
N ILE A 144 -2.95 14.14 -3.49
CA ILE A 144 -4.12 14.95 -3.82
C ILE A 144 -3.70 16.14 -4.68
N TYR A 145 -2.66 16.87 -4.29
CA TYR A 145 -2.16 18.00 -5.09
C TYR A 145 -1.53 17.54 -6.40
N GLN A 146 -0.87 16.40 -6.44
CA GLN A 146 -0.34 15.82 -7.68
C GLN A 146 -1.47 15.48 -8.67
N ALA A 147 -2.53 14.82 -8.20
CA ALA A 147 -3.69 14.51 -9.04
C ALA A 147 -4.35 15.77 -9.59
N ARG A 148 -4.49 16.79 -8.75
CA ARG A 148 -4.98 18.12 -9.14
C ARG A 148 -4.08 18.75 -10.19
N PHE A 149 -2.77 18.68 -10.01
CA PHE A 149 -1.80 19.25 -10.95
C PHE A 149 -1.84 18.53 -12.31
N LEU A 150 -2.00 17.22 -12.34
CA LEU A 150 -2.18 16.50 -13.61
C LEU A 150 -3.42 17.00 -14.37
N LYS A 151 -4.54 17.20 -13.69
CA LYS A 151 -5.75 17.77 -14.32
C LYS A 151 -5.52 19.20 -14.83
N TYR A 152 -4.77 20.00 -14.09
CA TYR A 152 -4.39 21.35 -14.53
C TYR A 152 -3.54 21.31 -15.80
N LEU A 153 -2.51 20.45 -15.86
CA LEU A 153 -1.65 20.33 -17.05
C LEU A 153 -2.45 19.94 -18.29
N HIS A 154 -3.35 18.97 -18.14
CA HIS A 154 -4.22 18.54 -19.24
C HIS A 154 -5.17 19.66 -19.68
N ALA A 155 -5.87 20.28 -18.75
CA ALA A 155 -6.83 21.36 -19.03
C ALA A 155 -6.19 22.58 -19.69
N ARG A 156 -4.91 22.83 -19.40
CA ARG A 156 -4.12 23.92 -20.03
C ARG A 156 -3.48 23.53 -21.37
N GLY A 157 -3.58 22.27 -21.78
CA GLY A 157 -2.91 21.77 -22.98
C GLY A 157 -1.38 21.75 -22.88
N ILE A 158 -0.83 21.75 -21.65
CA ILE A 158 0.63 21.72 -21.40
C ILE A 158 1.19 20.32 -21.58
N ALA A 159 0.45 19.31 -21.11
CA ALA A 159 0.82 17.90 -21.25
C ALA A 159 -0.44 17.02 -21.30
N ASP A 160 -0.38 15.92 -22.05
CA ASP A 160 -1.45 14.92 -22.05
C ASP A 160 -1.32 14.01 -20.84
N THR A 161 -2.09 14.34 -19.83
CA THR A 161 -2.14 13.58 -18.56
C THR A 161 -3.52 12.99 -18.28
N ALA A 162 -4.42 13.00 -19.26
CA ALA A 162 -5.82 12.60 -19.08
C ALA A 162 -5.98 11.17 -18.58
N LYS A 163 -5.13 10.26 -19.03
CA LYS A 163 -5.20 8.82 -18.68
C LYS A 163 -4.43 8.47 -17.42
N ARG A 164 -3.53 9.34 -16.95
CA ARG A 164 -2.65 9.05 -15.82
C ARG A 164 -3.42 9.03 -14.51
N LYS A 165 -3.19 7.99 -13.72
CA LYS A 165 -3.73 7.85 -12.37
C LYS A 165 -2.65 8.12 -11.32
N VAL A 166 -3.09 8.58 -10.16
CA VAL A 166 -2.27 8.72 -8.96
C VAL A 166 -2.78 7.71 -7.94
N TRP A 167 -1.94 6.75 -7.61
CA TRP A 167 -2.23 5.71 -6.64
C TRP A 167 -1.51 5.99 -5.35
N VAL A 168 -2.20 5.84 -4.23
CA VAL A 168 -1.64 6.11 -2.89
C VAL A 168 -1.88 4.90 -2.01
N PHE A 169 -0.80 4.34 -1.48
CA PHE A 169 -0.85 3.24 -0.53
C PHE A 169 -0.59 3.76 0.87
N LEU A 170 -1.52 3.51 1.76
CA LEU A 170 -1.60 4.05 3.12
C LEU A 170 -1.82 2.93 4.12
N GLY A 171 -1.33 3.12 5.35
CA GLY A 171 -1.76 2.32 6.49
C GLY A 171 -2.94 2.96 7.23
N ASP A 172 -3.74 2.15 7.92
CA ASP A 172 -4.78 2.65 8.81
C ASP A 172 -4.22 3.53 9.93
N GLY A 173 -3.04 3.18 10.47
CA GLY A 173 -2.34 4.02 11.44
C GLY A 173 -1.87 5.37 10.87
N GLU A 174 -1.49 5.43 9.59
CA GLU A 174 -1.14 6.67 8.92
C GLU A 174 -2.36 7.61 8.77
N MET A 175 -3.55 7.07 8.77
CA MET A 175 -4.78 7.87 8.69
C MET A 175 -5.11 8.64 9.99
N ASP A 176 -4.43 8.33 11.10
CA ASP A 176 -4.52 9.10 12.34
C ASP A 176 -3.79 10.46 12.23
N GLU A 177 -2.88 10.60 11.27
CA GLU A 177 -2.19 11.86 11.04
C GLU A 177 -3.13 12.92 10.43
N PRO A 178 -3.17 14.14 11.00
CA PRO A 178 -4.06 15.20 10.49
C PRO A 178 -3.87 15.49 9.00
N GLU A 179 -2.65 15.39 8.50
CA GLU A 179 -2.29 15.61 7.11
C GLU A 179 -2.96 14.59 6.18
N SER A 180 -3.14 13.35 6.62
CA SER A 180 -3.78 12.29 5.83
C SER A 180 -5.23 12.63 5.48
N LEU A 181 -5.95 13.26 6.41
CA LEU A 181 -7.35 13.63 6.24
C LEU A 181 -7.54 15.09 5.77
N GLY A 182 -6.49 15.90 5.87
CA GLY A 182 -6.59 17.35 5.72
C GLY A 182 -7.15 17.85 4.38
N ALA A 183 -6.97 17.11 3.31
CA ALA A 183 -7.37 17.52 1.96
C ALA A 183 -8.36 16.57 1.27
N ILE A 184 -8.88 15.55 1.93
CA ILE A 184 -9.82 14.59 1.29
C ILE A 184 -11.07 15.26 0.77
N GLY A 185 -11.61 16.27 1.47
CA GLY A 185 -12.74 17.07 1.00
C GLY A 185 -12.42 17.92 -0.23
N LEU A 186 -11.16 18.34 -0.41
CA LEU A 186 -10.72 19.06 -1.62
C LEU A 186 -10.77 18.13 -2.83
N ALA A 187 -10.24 16.92 -2.70
CA ALA A 187 -10.23 15.93 -3.76
C ALA A 187 -11.63 15.66 -4.32
N SER A 188 -12.61 15.50 -3.44
CA SER A 188 -14.01 15.31 -3.82
C SER A 188 -14.60 16.56 -4.52
N ARG A 189 -14.43 17.75 -3.94
CA ARG A 189 -14.95 19.00 -4.52
C ARG A 189 -14.41 19.28 -5.91
N GLU A 190 -13.14 18.97 -6.16
CA GLU A 190 -12.48 19.15 -7.46
C GLU A 190 -12.65 17.94 -8.39
N LYS A 191 -13.40 16.93 -7.96
CA LYS A 191 -13.70 15.71 -8.74
C LYS A 191 -12.43 15.08 -9.31
N LEU A 192 -11.47 14.78 -8.43
CA LEU A 192 -10.21 14.15 -8.80
C LEU A 192 -10.41 12.64 -9.07
N ASP A 193 -11.03 12.30 -10.19
CA ASP A 193 -11.33 10.93 -10.63
C ASP A 193 -10.08 10.16 -11.11
N ASN A 194 -8.94 10.83 -11.14
CA ASN A 194 -7.63 10.28 -11.41
C ASN A 194 -6.85 9.90 -10.13
N LEU A 195 -7.47 9.98 -8.95
CA LEU A 195 -6.85 9.69 -7.66
C LEU A 195 -7.47 8.46 -7.00
N ILE A 196 -6.64 7.51 -6.60
CA ILE A 196 -7.06 6.28 -5.93
C ILE A 196 -6.26 6.10 -4.63
N PHE A 197 -6.95 6.04 -3.49
CA PHE A 197 -6.37 5.65 -2.22
C PHE A 197 -6.60 4.17 -1.96
N VAL A 198 -5.55 3.46 -1.58
CA VAL A 198 -5.59 2.07 -1.14
C VAL A 198 -5.15 2.03 0.32
N ILE A 199 -6.11 1.87 1.22
CA ILE A 199 -5.85 1.88 2.66
C ILE A 199 -5.74 0.45 3.16
N ASN A 200 -4.56 0.09 3.64
CA ASN A 200 -4.27 -1.21 4.23
C ASN A 200 -4.64 -1.21 5.72
N CYS A 201 -5.80 -1.74 6.04
CA CYS A 201 -6.26 -1.86 7.41
C CYS A 201 -5.71 -3.15 8.04
N ASN A 202 -4.46 -3.12 8.49
CA ASN A 202 -3.80 -4.22 9.18
C ASN A 202 -3.89 -4.13 10.71
N MET A 203 -4.55 -3.09 11.24
CA MET A 203 -4.74 -2.81 12.66
C MET A 203 -3.44 -2.66 13.45
N GLN A 204 -2.40 -2.11 12.79
CA GLN A 204 -1.12 -1.81 13.41
C GLN A 204 -0.84 -0.32 13.34
N ARG A 205 -0.37 0.25 14.45
CA ARG A 205 0.12 1.63 14.58
C ARG A 205 1.61 1.62 14.91
N LEU A 206 2.23 2.79 14.91
CA LEU A 206 3.65 2.94 15.21
C LEU A 206 4.02 2.42 16.60
N ASP A 207 3.17 2.66 17.57
CA ASP A 207 3.34 2.32 18.98
C ASP A 207 2.74 0.93 19.35
N GLY A 208 2.27 0.18 18.36
CA GLY A 208 1.73 -1.16 18.56
C GLY A 208 0.39 -1.41 17.87
N PRO A 209 -0.31 -2.49 18.23
CA PRO A 209 -1.60 -2.80 17.64
C PRO A 209 -2.69 -1.78 18.04
N VAL A 210 -3.65 -1.57 17.14
CA VAL A 210 -4.85 -0.79 17.44
C VAL A 210 -5.54 -1.38 18.66
N ARG A 211 -5.90 -0.53 19.62
CA ARG A 211 -6.58 -0.90 20.86
C ARG A 211 -7.82 -0.04 21.06
N GLY A 212 -8.77 -0.55 21.84
CA GLY A 212 -9.95 0.19 22.25
C GLY A 212 -11.24 -0.30 21.63
N ASN A 213 -12.26 0.51 21.76
CA ASN A 213 -13.65 0.20 21.41
C ASN A 213 -14.03 0.67 20.00
N GLY A 214 -13.06 1.03 19.18
CA GLY A 214 -13.27 1.48 17.81
C GLY A 214 -13.40 0.35 16.81
N LYS A 215 -13.75 0.72 15.59
CA LYS A 215 -13.77 -0.10 14.37
C LYS A 215 -13.19 0.73 13.25
N ILE A 216 -11.88 0.76 13.16
CA ILE A 216 -11.15 1.68 12.28
C ILE A 216 -11.58 1.57 10.81
N VAL A 217 -11.90 0.37 10.33
CA VAL A 217 -12.36 0.18 8.94
C VAL A 217 -13.68 0.91 8.69
N GLN A 218 -14.64 0.83 9.63
CA GLN A 218 -15.92 1.50 9.52
C GLN A 218 -15.81 3.02 9.72
N GLU A 219 -14.93 3.46 10.60
CA GLU A 219 -14.64 4.87 10.84
C GLU A 219 -14.05 5.53 9.59
N LEU A 220 -13.05 4.90 8.97
CA LEU A 220 -12.46 5.37 7.73
C LEU A 220 -13.47 5.34 6.57
N GLU A 221 -14.24 4.25 6.43
CA GLU A 221 -15.31 4.19 5.44
C GLU A 221 -16.29 5.36 5.59
N GLY A 222 -16.75 5.62 6.82
CA GLY A 222 -17.65 6.74 7.11
C GLY A 222 -17.04 8.09 6.79
N THR A 223 -15.77 8.30 7.14
CA THR A 223 -15.04 9.55 6.89
C THR A 223 -14.89 9.83 5.39
N PHE A 224 -14.48 8.85 4.60
CA PHE A 224 -14.32 9.03 3.15
C PHE A 224 -15.67 9.18 2.43
N ARG A 225 -16.68 8.39 2.80
CA ARG A 225 -18.03 8.56 2.25
C ARG A 225 -18.62 9.92 2.60
N GLY A 226 -18.45 10.39 3.84
CA GLY A 226 -18.87 11.71 4.27
C GLY A 226 -18.16 12.85 3.53
N ALA A 227 -16.91 12.64 3.13
CA ALA A 227 -16.16 13.55 2.28
C ALA A 227 -16.53 13.46 0.78
N GLY A 228 -17.43 12.57 0.38
CA GLY A 228 -17.91 12.43 -1.00
C GLY A 228 -17.08 11.50 -1.89
N TRP A 229 -16.27 10.62 -1.30
CA TRP A 229 -15.51 9.62 -2.04
C TRP A 229 -16.36 8.39 -2.37
N ASN A 230 -16.05 7.75 -3.49
CA ASN A 230 -16.53 6.39 -3.75
C ASN A 230 -15.65 5.40 -2.99
N VAL A 231 -16.23 4.66 -2.05
CA VAL A 231 -15.49 3.74 -1.17
C VAL A 231 -15.86 2.31 -1.49
N ILE A 232 -14.85 1.50 -1.79
CA ILE A 232 -14.95 0.06 -1.96
C ILE A 232 -14.26 -0.59 -0.77
N LYS A 233 -14.97 -1.43 -0.04
CA LYS A 233 -14.43 -2.17 1.09
C LYS A 233 -14.19 -3.62 0.69
N LEU A 234 -12.94 -4.06 0.78
CA LEU A 234 -12.53 -5.43 0.53
C LEU A 234 -12.24 -6.11 1.88
N LEU A 235 -12.93 -7.20 2.12
CA LEU A 235 -12.76 -8.01 3.32
C LEU A 235 -12.48 -9.45 2.91
N TRP A 236 -11.39 -9.99 3.40
CA TRP A 236 -10.93 -11.36 3.18
C TRP A 236 -10.81 -11.76 1.70
N GLY A 237 -10.30 -12.93 1.45
CA GLY A 237 -10.21 -13.50 0.12
C GLY A 237 -11.22 -14.65 -0.07
N SER A 238 -11.32 -15.16 -1.29
CA SER A 238 -12.26 -16.23 -1.69
C SER A 238 -12.12 -17.52 -0.89
N SER A 239 -11.01 -17.75 -0.18
CA SER A 239 -10.87 -18.88 0.74
C SER A 239 -11.84 -18.83 1.93
N TRP A 240 -12.45 -17.67 2.22
CA TRP A 240 -13.50 -17.52 3.24
C TRP A 240 -14.89 -17.87 2.75
N ASP A 241 -15.12 -17.91 1.43
CA ASP A 241 -16.44 -18.17 0.84
C ASP A 241 -17.08 -19.47 1.33
N PRO A 242 -16.35 -20.62 1.42
CA PRO A 242 -16.94 -21.84 1.95
C PRO A 242 -17.37 -21.74 3.42
N LEU A 243 -16.68 -20.91 4.21
CA LEU A 243 -17.03 -20.66 5.61
C LEU A 243 -18.28 -19.77 5.71
N LEU A 244 -18.30 -18.69 4.96
CA LEU A 244 -19.44 -17.77 4.92
C LEU A 244 -20.70 -18.44 4.33
N ALA A 245 -20.55 -19.33 3.37
CA ALA A 245 -21.66 -20.12 2.80
C ALA A 245 -22.33 -21.06 3.82
N ARG A 246 -21.60 -21.46 4.87
CA ARG A 246 -22.14 -22.27 5.99
C ARG A 246 -22.88 -21.44 7.03
N ASP A 247 -22.68 -20.15 7.04
CA ASP A 247 -23.27 -19.22 8.02
C ASP A 247 -24.71 -18.84 7.63
N LYS A 248 -25.59 -19.84 7.59
CA LYS A 248 -27.00 -19.71 7.17
C LYS A 248 -27.79 -18.78 8.08
N ASP A 249 -27.51 -18.84 9.38
CA ASP A 249 -28.19 -18.04 10.40
C ASP A 249 -27.53 -16.68 10.63
N GLY A 250 -26.43 -16.38 9.94
CA GLY A 250 -25.68 -15.13 10.07
C GLY A 250 -24.93 -14.99 11.39
N ALA A 251 -24.73 -16.07 12.15
CA ALA A 251 -24.07 -16.03 13.46
C ALA A 251 -22.62 -15.60 13.38
N LEU A 252 -21.86 -16.15 12.41
CA LEU A 252 -20.47 -15.74 12.15
C LEU A 252 -20.42 -14.28 11.75
N ARG A 253 -21.23 -13.87 10.76
CA ARG A 253 -21.29 -12.46 10.32
C ARG A 253 -21.63 -11.53 11.45
N LYS A 254 -22.54 -11.91 12.36
CA LYS A 254 -22.89 -11.12 13.52
C LYS A 254 -21.71 -10.95 14.47
N VAL A 255 -21.01 -12.03 14.82
CA VAL A 255 -19.81 -11.97 15.66
C VAL A 255 -18.76 -11.05 15.04
N MET A 256 -18.50 -11.20 13.75
CA MET A 256 -17.55 -10.34 13.02
C MET A 256 -17.95 -8.87 13.03
N MET A 257 -19.25 -8.58 12.92
CA MET A 257 -19.77 -7.21 13.00
C MET A 257 -19.72 -6.63 14.41
N ASP A 258 -19.90 -7.45 15.41
CA ASP A 258 -19.97 -7.02 16.82
C ASP A 258 -18.58 -6.92 17.47
N THR A 259 -17.57 -7.66 16.96
CA THR A 259 -16.21 -7.66 17.47
C THR A 259 -15.54 -6.30 17.26
N LEU A 260 -15.00 -5.75 18.33
CA LEU A 260 -14.24 -4.50 18.32
C LEU A 260 -12.78 -4.76 17.98
N ASP A 261 -12.06 -3.73 17.51
CA ASP A 261 -10.66 -3.86 17.11
C ASP A 261 -9.78 -4.34 18.28
N GLY A 262 -10.04 -3.86 19.49
CA GLY A 262 -9.32 -4.31 20.69
C GLY A 262 -9.57 -5.78 21.03
N ASP A 263 -10.81 -6.26 20.89
CA ASP A 263 -11.17 -7.66 21.11
C ASP A 263 -10.50 -8.57 20.07
N TYR A 264 -10.51 -8.12 18.80
CA TYR A 264 -9.84 -8.84 17.71
C TYR A 264 -8.34 -9.03 17.99
N GLN A 265 -7.66 -8.00 18.51
CA GLN A 265 -6.25 -8.12 18.92
C GLN A 265 -6.06 -9.11 20.07
N GLY A 266 -6.99 -9.15 21.02
CA GLY A 266 -7.00 -10.13 22.11
C GLY A 266 -7.12 -11.58 21.60
N PHE A 267 -7.89 -11.81 20.54
CA PHE A 267 -8.00 -13.14 19.93
C PHE A 267 -6.77 -13.56 19.12
N LYS A 268 -5.96 -12.60 18.68
CA LYS A 268 -4.70 -12.87 17.95
C LYS A 268 -3.54 -13.22 18.86
N ALA A 269 -3.55 -12.78 20.10
CA ALA A 269 -2.50 -13.00 21.09
C ALA A 269 -2.61 -14.37 21.76
#